data_38fd5bd35fa45c0e458a39b7d9471bf6
#
_entry.id   38fd5bd35fa45c0e458a39b7d9471bf6
#
_cell.length_a   1.000
_cell.length_b   1.000
_cell.length_c   1.000
_cell.angle_alpha   90.00
_cell.angle_beta   90.00
_cell.angle_gamma   90.00
#
_symmetry.space_group_name_H-M   'P 1'
#
loop_
_entity.id
_entity.type
_entity.pdbx_description
1 polymer ?
#
loop_
_entity_poly.entity_id
_entity_poly.type
_entity_poly.pdbx_seq_one_letter_code
_entity_poly.pdbx_strand_id
1 'polypeptide(L)'
;MGIGDRFARQGAAQLKALQISEKKGIAITPVWNKSNREHEIMYTTPEDTRYAADAAVREANWQGQYFVDADHITLANVDRFIGACDYFTLDVAESIGKTAADADIQAFILRNQDPVKIPGMAEPLATNRNSLERMAYTYLKAIHDAALLYQHIENTKGKGRFITEVSMDEVANAQTPADLYFILKELARLGVPVSAIAPKFTGRFNKGVDYVGDIGRFEREFEENLLVIKQVVKESGLPSYLKLSIHSGSDKFSLYPVMGRLIRKYDAGLHLKTAGTTWLEELTGLALAGGDALEMAKNIYFKSLDRFDELTSPYVTVINIDRGQLPPVQEVAGWTSRQFADALRHDQSNRSYNVHFRQLLHVSYRIAAEYSNIFIHHLMANKELVGQQVSENLYDRHIRRIFEDKH
;
A
#
# COMPACT_ATOMS: atom_id res chain seq x y z
N MET A 1 -3.92 7.59 -4.71
CA MET A 1 -3.38 7.33 -3.35
C MET A 1 -4.27 6.32 -2.68
N GLY A 2 -3.70 5.16 -2.34
CA GLY A 2 -4.42 4.10 -1.63
C GLY A 2 -4.59 4.46 -0.16
N ILE A 3 -5.80 4.40 0.34
CA ILE A 3 -6.16 4.71 1.72
C ILE A 3 -7.00 3.56 2.30
N GLY A 4 -6.69 3.11 3.51
CA GLY A 4 -7.42 2.07 4.18
C GLY A 4 -8.37 2.64 5.25
N ASP A 5 -9.54 2.04 5.39
CA ASP A 5 -10.50 2.35 6.46
C ASP A 5 -11.18 1.06 6.92
N ARG A 6 -10.50 0.37 7.85
CA ARG A 6 -10.93 -0.97 8.29
C ARG A 6 -12.33 -0.99 8.88
N PHE A 7 -12.69 0.07 9.61
CA PHE A 7 -13.97 0.19 10.29
C PHE A 7 -15.01 1.00 9.50
N ALA A 8 -14.64 1.51 8.33
CA ALA A 8 -15.51 2.28 7.44
C ALA A 8 -16.14 3.52 8.11
N ARG A 9 -15.34 4.27 8.88
CA ARG A 9 -15.79 5.44 9.65
C ARG A 9 -14.99 6.71 9.39
N GLN A 10 -13.85 6.59 8.68
CA GLN A 10 -12.92 7.71 8.53
C GLN A 10 -12.89 8.32 7.12
N GLY A 11 -13.68 7.82 6.18
CA GLY A 11 -13.66 8.28 4.79
C GLY A 11 -13.82 9.80 4.64
N ALA A 12 -14.70 10.43 5.40
CA ALA A 12 -14.88 11.88 5.38
C ALA A 12 -13.63 12.64 5.90
N ALA A 13 -12.98 12.14 6.95
CA ALA A 13 -11.74 12.71 7.48
C ALA A 13 -10.58 12.54 6.50
N GLN A 14 -10.51 11.41 5.81
CA GLN A 14 -9.54 11.16 4.74
C GLN A 14 -9.76 12.13 3.56
N LEU A 15 -11.00 12.31 3.10
CA LEU A 15 -11.32 13.25 2.03
C LEU A 15 -11.03 14.70 2.43
N LYS A 16 -11.22 15.08 3.70
CA LYS A 16 -10.84 16.41 4.19
C LYS A 16 -9.33 16.67 3.99
N ALA A 17 -8.48 15.68 4.24
CA ALA A 17 -7.04 15.80 3.98
C ALA A 17 -6.75 16.05 2.49
N LEU A 18 -7.45 15.34 1.59
CA LEU A 18 -7.30 15.50 0.15
C LEU A 18 -7.85 16.86 -0.35
N GLN A 19 -8.94 17.36 0.23
CA GLN A 19 -9.47 18.68 -0.07
C GLN A 19 -8.50 19.81 0.35
N ILE A 20 -7.76 19.62 1.44
CA ILE A 20 -6.69 20.58 1.83
C ILE A 20 -5.58 20.57 0.78
N SER A 21 -5.18 19.40 0.30
CA SER A 21 -4.20 19.22 -0.78
C SER A 21 -4.65 19.88 -2.09
N GLU A 22 -5.91 19.65 -2.48
CA GLU A 22 -6.48 20.22 -3.71
C GLU A 22 -6.48 21.76 -3.69
N LYS A 23 -6.80 22.39 -2.56
CA LYS A 23 -6.74 23.86 -2.38
C LYS A 23 -5.32 24.41 -2.57
N LYS A 24 -4.31 23.58 -2.48
CA LYS A 24 -2.90 23.93 -2.73
C LYS A 24 -2.40 23.52 -4.12
N GLY A 25 -3.33 23.11 -5.00
CA GLY A 25 -3.03 22.74 -6.38
C GLY A 25 -2.47 21.32 -6.55
N ILE A 26 -2.57 20.47 -5.51
CA ILE A 26 -2.12 19.08 -5.56
C ILE A 26 -3.34 18.17 -5.67
N ALA A 27 -3.62 17.70 -6.88
CA ALA A 27 -4.73 16.79 -7.13
C ALA A 27 -4.35 15.35 -6.77
N ILE A 28 -5.10 14.74 -5.87
CA ILE A 28 -4.91 13.36 -5.43
C ILE A 28 -6.24 12.62 -5.55
N THR A 29 -6.22 11.49 -6.26
CA THR A 29 -7.37 10.59 -6.37
C THR A 29 -7.35 9.59 -5.22
N PRO A 30 -8.38 9.52 -4.35
CA PRO A 30 -8.48 8.52 -3.31
C PRO A 30 -8.81 7.14 -3.90
N VAL A 31 -8.19 6.10 -3.34
CA VAL A 31 -8.44 4.70 -3.67
C VAL A 31 -8.62 3.95 -2.36
N TRP A 32 -9.86 3.62 -1.98
CA TRP A 32 -10.11 2.84 -0.77
C TRP A 32 -9.76 1.39 -1.01
N ASN A 33 -8.74 0.90 -0.30
CA ASN A 33 -8.26 -0.47 -0.42
C ASN A 33 -8.62 -1.31 0.80
N LYS A 34 -9.08 -2.54 0.55
CA LYS A 34 -9.34 -3.55 1.57
C LYS A 34 -9.14 -4.94 0.99
N SER A 35 -8.28 -5.73 1.61
CA SER A 35 -7.93 -7.07 1.16
C SER A 35 -8.99 -8.12 1.58
N ASN A 36 -8.96 -9.29 0.93
CA ASN A 36 -9.83 -10.41 1.30
C ASN A 36 -9.67 -10.80 2.77
N ARG A 37 -8.44 -10.87 3.26
CA ARG A 37 -8.13 -11.15 4.68
C ARG A 37 -8.75 -10.12 5.63
N GLU A 38 -8.69 -8.84 5.27
CA GLU A 38 -9.31 -7.79 6.10
C GLU A 38 -10.83 -7.90 6.12
N HIS A 39 -11.46 -8.23 4.98
CA HIS A 39 -12.90 -8.49 4.94
C HIS A 39 -13.29 -9.67 5.82
N GLU A 40 -12.55 -10.76 5.80
CA GLU A 40 -12.79 -11.93 6.65
C GLU A 40 -12.66 -11.60 8.15
N ILE A 41 -11.60 -10.88 8.54
CA ILE A 41 -11.38 -10.48 9.94
C ILE A 41 -12.46 -9.51 10.42
N MET A 42 -12.90 -8.59 9.55
CA MET A 42 -13.87 -7.56 9.88
C MET A 42 -15.32 -8.00 9.70
N TYR A 43 -15.55 -9.21 9.17
CA TYR A 43 -16.88 -9.73 8.80
C TYR A 43 -17.63 -8.78 7.86
N THR A 44 -16.95 -8.25 6.86
CA THR A 44 -17.47 -7.32 5.85
C THR A 44 -17.34 -7.88 4.45
N THR A 45 -17.99 -7.22 3.50
CA THR A 45 -17.92 -7.55 2.06
C THR A 45 -17.31 -6.39 1.27
N PRO A 46 -16.87 -6.59 0.03
CA PRO A 46 -16.43 -5.51 -0.86
C PRO A 46 -17.52 -4.43 -1.06
N GLU A 47 -18.80 -4.81 -1.07
CA GLU A 47 -19.95 -3.89 -1.15
C GLU A 47 -20.00 -2.94 0.05
N ASP A 48 -19.67 -3.41 1.25
CA ASP A 48 -19.60 -2.56 2.44
C ASP A 48 -18.53 -1.45 2.28
N THR A 49 -17.38 -1.80 1.66
CA THR A 49 -16.34 -0.81 1.38
C THR A 49 -16.80 0.19 0.32
N ARG A 50 -17.45 -0.27 -0.76
CA ARG A 50 -18.06 0.59 -1.77
C ARG A 50 -19.08 1.53 -1.16
N TYR A 51 -20.01 0.99 -0.36
CA TYR A 51 -21.03 1.79 0.30
C TYR A 51 -20.43 2.87 1.23
N ALA A 52 -19.39 2.52 1.99
CA ALA A 52 -18.70 3.45 2.88
C ALA A 52 -17.98 4.56 2.09
N ALA A 53 -17.31 4.21 1.00
CA ALA A 53 -16.66 5.17 0.09
C ALA A 53 -17.68 6.15 -0.52
N ASP A 54 -18.78 5.63 -1.05
CA ASP A 54 -19.86 6.44 -1.64
C ASP A 54 -20.53 7.35 -0.59
N ALA A 55 -20.69 6.88 0.64
CA ALA A 55 -21.22 7.68 1.75
C ALA A 55 -20.25 8.81 2.13
N ALA A 56 -18.95 8.51 2.24
CA ALA A 56 -17.92 9.52 2.53
C ALA A 56 -17.83 10.58 1.45
N VAL A 57 -17.89 10.18 0.19
CA VAL A 57 -17.92 11.10 -0.97
C VAL A 57 -19.10 12.06 -0.90
N ARG A 58 -20.30 11.56 -0.58
CA ARG A 58 -21.50 12.42 -0.38
C ARG A 58 -21.36 13.33 0.83
N GLU A 59 -20.90 12.80 1.98
CA GLU A 59 -20.73 13.58 3.23
C GLU A 59 -19.72 14.70 3.05
N ALA A 60 -18.59 14.42 2.40
CA ALA A 60 -17.52 15.41 2.16
C ALA A 60 -17.80 16.32 0.94
N ASN A 61 -18.88 16.10 0.20
CA ASN A 61 -19.16 16.77 -1.08
C ASN A 61 -17.96 16.72 -2.03
N TRP A 62 -17.32 15.54 -2.14
CA TRP A 62 -16.16 15.33 -3.01
C TRP A 62 -16.57 15.34 -4.48
N GLN A 63 -15.89 16.15 -5.31
CA GLN A 63 -16.21 16.30 -6.72
C GLN A 63 -15.23 15.57 -7.66
N GLY A 64 -14.09 15.09 -7.11
CA GLY A 64 -13.09 14.39 -7.89
C GLY A 64 -13.42 12.91 -8.12
N GLN A 65 -12.63 12.25 -8.95
CA GLN A 65 -12.68 10.80 -9.10
C GLN A 65 -12.29 10.10 -7.81
N TYR A 66 -12.80 8.89 -7.61
CA TYR A 66 -12.41 7.97 -6.54
C TYR A 66 -12.60 6.54 -6.99
N PHE A 67 -11.88 5.63 -6.33
CA PHE A 67 -11.94 4.20 -6.64
C PHE A 67 -12.01 3.36 -5.36
N VAL A 68 -12.53 2.14 -5.52
CA VAL A 68 -12.48 1.09 -4.49
C VAL A 68 -11.66 -0.06 -5.05
N ASP A 69 -10.60 -0.41 -4.34
CA ASP A 69 -9.59 -1.39 -4.76
C ASP A 69 -9.88 -2.77 -4.16
N ALA A 70 -9.95 -3.75 -5.05
CA ALA A 70 -9.80 -5.15 -4.73
C ALA A 70 -8.32 -5.43 -4.44
N ASP A 71 -7.92 -5.27 -3.18
CA ASP A 71 -6.53 -5.24 -2.75
C ASP A 71 -5.92 -6.66 -2.67
N HIS A 72 -4.89 -6.92 -3.46
CA HIS A 72 -4.17 -8.20 -3.54
C HIS A 72 -5.10 -9.39 -3.83
N ILE A 73 -5.68 -9.38 -5.04
CA ILE A 73 -6.58 -10.44 -5.48
C ILE A 73 -5.89 -11.44 -6.40
N THR A 74 -6.42 -12.65 -6.42
CA THR A 74 -6.03 -13.76 -7.28
C THR A 74 -7.26 -14.31 -8.01
N LEU A 75 -7.07 -15.24 -8.96
CA LEU A 75 -8.19 -15.93 -9.60
C LEU A 75 -9.11 -16.67 -8.62
N ALA A 76 -8.59 -17.06 -7.45
CA ALA A 76 -9.37 -17.79 -6.44
C ALA A 76 -10.41 -16.93 -5.71
N ASN A 77 -10.23 -15.60 -5.66
CA ASN A 77 -11.07 -14.72 -4.87
C ASN A 77 -11.64 -13.51 -5.62
N VAL A 78 -11.21 -13.26 -6.86
CA VAL A 78 -11.55 -12.05 -7.62
C VAL A 78 -13.07 -11.88 -7.82
N ASP A 79 -13.81 -12.96 -8.03
CA ASP A 79 -15.27 -12.90 -8.29
C ASP A 79 -16.04 -12.23 -7.19
N ARG A 80 -15.55 -12.35 -5.94
CA ARG A 80 -16.12 -11.66 -4.77
C ARG A 80 -16.04 -10.14 -4.89
N PHE A 81 -15.06 -9.61 -5.64
CA PHE A 81 -14.76 -8.18 -5.72
C PHE A 81 -15.27 -7.50 -6.99
N ILE A 82 -15.49 -8.27 -8.07
CA ILE A 82 -15.77 -7.71 -9.41
C ILE A 82 -16.96 -6.76 -9.39
N GLY A 83 -18.03 -7.08 -8.64
CA GLY A 83 -19.24 -6.24 -8.60
C GLY A 83 -19.00 -4.87 -7.95
N ALA A 84 -18.27 -4.84 -6.86
CA ALA A 84 -18.13 -3.66 -5.99
C ALA A 84 -16.93 -2.77 -6.34
N CYS A 85 -15.85 -3.35 -6.87
CA CYS A 85 -14.58 -2.67 -7.09
C CYS A 85 -14.40 -2.17 -8.52
N ASP A 86 -13.64 -1.09 -8.68
CA ASP A 86 -13.27 -0.47 -9.95
C ASP A 86 -11.76 -0.21 -10.07
N TYR A 87 -11.00 -0.64 -9.07
CA TYR A 87 -9.55 -0.73 -9.06
C TYR A 87 -9.18 -2.15 -8.64
N PHE A 88 -8.21 -2.78 -9.29
CA PHE A 88 -7.84 -4.16 -9.02
C PHE A 88 -6.32 -4.28 -8.91
N THR A 89 -5.83 -4.67 -7.73
CA THR A 89 -4.44 -5.02 -7.49
C THR A 89 -4.26 -6.51 -7.71
N LEU A 90 -3.76 -6.86 -8.89
CA LEU A 90 -3.49 -8.24 -9.28
C LEU A 90 -2.25 -8.75 -8.54
N ASP A 91 -2.43 -9.70 -7.63
CA ASP A 91 -1.33 -10.32 -6.89
C ASP A 91 -0.86 -11.58 -7.59
N VAL A 92 0.38 -11.57 -8.05
CA VAL A 92 1.02 -12.69 -8.74
C VAL A 92 2.29 -13.18 -8.04
N ALA A 93 2.53 -12.72 -6.81
CA ALA A 93 3.73 -13.07 -6.05
C ALA A 93 3.93 -14.59 -5.89
N GLU A 94 2.84 -15.34 -5.68
CA GLU A 94 2.90 -16.81 -5.57
C GLU A 94 3.33 -17.52 -6.86
N SER A 95 3.22 -16.86 -8.01
CA SER A 95 3.62 -17.40 -9.32
C SER A 95 5.05 -17.04 -9.72
N ILE A 96 5.69 -16.16 -8.97
CA ILE A 96 7.10 -15.81 -9.17
C ILE A 96 7.98 -17.01 -8.81
N GLY A 97 8.90 -17.35 -9.71
CA GLY A 97 9.76 -18.54 -9.59
C GLY A 97 9.10 -19.85 -10.04
N LYS A 98 7.83 -19.84 -10.44
CA LYS A 98 7.19 -20.99 -11.13
C LYS A 98 7.53 -20.93 -12.62
N THR A 99 7.77 -22.11 -13.20
CA THR A 99 8.19 -22.21 -14.59
C THR A 99 7.00 -22.07 -15.56
N ALA A 100 7.14 -21.21 -16.55
CA ALA A 100 6.23 -21.15 -17.70
C ALA A 100 6.53 -22.31 -18.69
N ALA A 101 5.70 -22.48 -19.73
CA ALA A 101 5.94 -23.48 -20.75
C ALA A 101 7.26 -23.21 -21.50
N ASP A 102 8.02 -24.25 -21.82
CA ASP A 102 9.33 -24.11 -22.49
C ASP A 102 9.23 -23.34 -23.81
N ALA A 103 8.16 -23.56 -24.57
CA ALA A 103 7.91 -22.82 -25.82
C ALA A 103 7.78 -21.30 -25.59
N ASP A 104 7.13 -20.89 -24.51
CA ASP A 104 6.97 -19.48 -24.15
C ASP A 104 8.29 -18.87 -23.70
N ILE A 105 9.09 -19.63 -22.93
CA ILE A 105 10.42 -19.22 -22.49
C ILE A 105 11.33 -18.99 -23.70
N GLN A 106 11.39 -19.94 -24.65
CA GLN A 106 12.21 -19.80 -25.84
C GLN A 106 11.71 -18.64 -26.73
N ALA A 107 10.41 -18.49 -26.89
CA ALA A 107 9.84 -17.38 -27.64
C ALA A 107 10.14 -16.02 -27.00
N PHE A 108 10.11 -15.93 -25.67
CA PHE A 108 10.50 -14.73 -24.93
C PHE A 108 11.98 -14.37 -25.16
N ILE A 109 12.88 -15.35 -25.03
CA ILE A 109 14.30 -15.14 -25.22
C ILE A 109 14.59 -14.63 -26.64
N LEU A 110 14.01 -15.29 -27.67
CA LEU A 110 14.22 -14.90 -29.06
C LEU A 110 13.75 -13.46 -29.38
N ARG A 111 12.65 -13.00 -28.74
CA ARG A 111 12.12 -11.65 -28.96
C ARG A 111 12.94 -10.54 -28.29
N ASN A 112 13.76 -10.86 -27.31
CA ASN A 112 14.35 -9.87 -26.41
C ASN A 112 15.89 -9.85 -26.41
N GLN A 113 16.54 -10.40 -27.45
CA GLN A 113 18.00 -10.48 -27.55
C GLN A 113 18.68 -9.14 -27.88
N ASP A 114 17.95 -8.19 -28.42
CA ASP A 114 18.49 -6.90 -28.79
C ASP A 114 18.89 -6.08 -27.55
N PRO A 115 20.03 -5.38 -27.60
CA PRO A 115 20.46 -4.51 -26.52
C PRO A 115 19.44 -3.40 -26.24
N VAL A 116 19.07 -3.23 -24.96
CA VAL A 116 18.15 -2.16 -24.54
C VAL A 116 18.93 -1.10 -23.76
N LYS A 117 18.94 0.12 -24.29
CA LYS A 117 19.53 1.28 -23.63
C LYS A 117 18.45 2.29 -23.25
N ILE A 118 18.31 2.56 -21.96
CA ILE A 118 17.34 3.51 -21.43
C ILE A 118 18.03 4.86 -21.23
N PRO A 119 17.52 5.95 -21.82
CA PRO A 119 18.07 7.29 -21.62
C PRO A 119 18.06 7.69 -20.14
N GLY A 120 19.21 8.12 -19.64
CA GLY A 120 19.40 8.49 -18.24
C GLY A 120 19.94 7.38 -17.33
N MET A 121 19.97 6.12 -17.79
CA MET A 121 20.67 5.04 -17.11
C MET A 121 22.15 4.98 -17.53
N ALA A 122 23.02 4.66 -16.58
CA ALA A 122 24.47 4.58 -16.81
C ALA A 122 24.81 3.40 -17.73
N GLU A 123 24.17 2.24 -17.51
CA GLU A 123 24.46 1.01 -18.23
C GLU A 123 23.23 0.51 -19.02
N PRO A 124 23.42 -0.17 -20.15
CA PRO A 124 22.36 -0.88 -20.85
C PRO A 124 21.75 -1.97 -19.98
N LEU A 125 20.49 -2.31 -20.23
CA LEU A 125 19.87 -3.46 -19.58
C LEU A 125 20.56 -4.77 -19.98
N ALA A 126 20.64 -5.71 -19.05
CA ALA A 126 21.22 -7.02 -19.30
C ALA A 126 20.28 -7.86 -20.20
N THR A 127 20.62 -7.98 -21.48
CA THR A 127 19.86 -8.74 -22.51
C THR A 127 20.61 -9.98 -23.01
N ASN A 128 21.71 -10.37 -22.35
CA ASN A 128 22.37 -11.63 -22.70
C ASN A 128 21.48 -12.83 -22.36
N ARG A 129 21.72 -13.96 -23.02
CA ARG A 129 20.91 -15.17 -22.91
C ARG A 129 20.65 -15.58 -21.46
N ASN A 130 21.69 -15.61 -20.62
CA ASN A 130 21.57 -16.04 -19.22
C ASN A 130 20.64 -15.11 -18.42
N SER A 131 20.70 -13.80 -18.66
CA SER A 131 19.84 -12.81 -18.01
C SER A 131 18.38 -12.97 -18.45
N LEU A 132 18.13 -13.20 -19.74
CA LEU A 132 16.80 -13.44 -20.27
C LEU A 132 16.21 -14.76 -19.79
N GLU A 133 17.02 -15.83 -19.74
CA GLU A 133 16.61 -17.13 -19.17
C GLU A 133 16.22 -16.97 -17.70
N ARG A 134 17.07 -16.35 -16.88
CA ARG A 134 16.77 -16.06 -15.47
C ARG A 134 15.43 -15.29 -15.33
N MET A 135 15.25 -14.23 -16.11
CA MET A 135 14.02 -13.43 -16.10
C MET A 135 12.81 -14.28 -16.48
N ALA A 136 12.90 -15.07 -17.55
CA ALA A 136 11.79 -15.92 -18.02
C ALA A 136 11.41 -16.97 -16.98
N TYR A 137 12.38 -17.69 -16.40
CA TYR A 137 12.14 -18.67 -15.34
C TYR A 137 11.59 -18.04 -14.04
N THR A 138 11.92 -16.79 -13.77
CA THR A 138 11.46 -16.12 -12.55
C THR A 138 10.06 -15.51 -12.71
N TYR A 139 9.79 -14.81 -13.82
CA TYR A 139 8.63 -13.93 -13.90
C TYR A 139 7.60 -14.28 -14.98
N LEU A 140 7.94 -15.08 -16.01
CA LEU A 140 7.05 -15.26 -17.18
C LEU A 140 5.73 -15.92 -16.78
N LYS A 141 5.73 -16.87 -15.86
CA LYS A 141 4.50 -17.49 -15.34
C LYS A 141 3.63 -16.47 -14.59
N ALA A 142 4.24 -15.65 -13.76
CA ALA A 142 3.53 -14.58 -13.02
C ALA A 142 2.89 -13.56 -13.98
N ILE A 143 3.60 -13.20 -15.05
CA ILE A 143 3.07 -12.30 -16.10
C ILE A 143 1.87 -12.92 -16.81
N HIS A 144 1.94 -14.22 -17.15
CA HIS A 144 0.82 -14.94 -17.76
C HIS A 144 -0.38 -15.02 -16.81
N ASP A 145 -0.16 -15.26 -15.52
CA ASP A 145 -1.24 -15.31 -14.53
C ASP A 145 -1.89 -13.93 -14.34
N ALA A 146 -1.10 -12.85 -14.35
CA ALA A 146 -1.63 -11.48 -14.34
C ALA A 146 -2.53 -11.22 -15.56
N ALA A 147 -2.10 -11.67 -16.75
CA ALA A 147 -2.89 -11.51 -17.97
C ALA A 147 -4.20 -12.31 -17.93
N LEU A 148 -4.17 -13.54 -17.41
CA LEU A 148 -5.38 -14.35 -17.22
C LEU A 148 -6.35 -13.71 -16.25
N LEU A 149 -5.85 -13.20 -15.12
CA LEU A 149 -6.66 -12.52 -14.11
C LEU A 149 -7.27 -11.21 -14.67
N TYR A 150 -6.47 -10.41 -15.38
CA TYR A 150 -6.95 -9.22 -16.08
C TYR A 150 -8.08 -9.58 -17.05
N GLN A 151 -7.89 -10.60 -17.88
CA GLN A 151 -8.88 -11.03 -18.87
C GLN A 151 -10.18 -11.50 -18.22
N HIS A 152 -10.09 -12.21 -17.10
CA HIS A 152 -11.26 -12.62 -16.34
C HIS A 152 -12.08 -11.42 -15.85
N ILE A 153 -11.41 -10.40 -15.31
CA ILE A 153 -12.07 -9.15 -14.88
C ILE A 153 -12.66 -8.41 -16.09
N GLU A 154 -11.90 -8.27 -17.19
CA GLU A 154 -12.34 -7.57 -18.41
C GLU A 154 -13.58 -8.21 -19.03
N ASN A 155 -13.65 -9.55 -19.07
CA ASN A 155 -14.81 -10.28 -19.59
C ASN A 155 -16.09 -9.97 -18.82
N THR A 156 -15.99 -9.66 -17.54
CA THR A 156 -17.15 -9.36 -16.68
C THR A 156 -17.48 -7.88 -16.63
N LYS A 157 -16.47 -7.02 -16.44
CA LYS A 157 -16.67 -5.56 -16.28
C LYS A 157 -16.71 -4.79 -17.60
N GLY A 158 -16.08 -5.32 -18.64
CA GLY A 158 -15.85 -4.63 -19.90
C GLY A 158 -14.55 -3.82 -19.93
N LYS A 159 -14.01 -3.68 -21.12
CA LYS A 159 -12.74 -3.00 -21.41
C LYS A 159 -12.77 -1.53 -20.97
N GLY A 160 -11.72 -1.10 -20.27
CA GLY A 160 -11.55 0.30 -19.85
C GLY A 160 -12.48 0.76 -18.73
N ARG A 161 -13.21 -0.15 -18.07
CA ARG A 161 -14.12 0.17 -16.96
C ARG A 161 -13.52 -0.02 -15.58
N PHE A 162 -12.23 -0.28 -15.50
CA PHE A 162 -11.52 -0.45 -14.24
C PHE A 162 -10.04 -0.10 -14.40
N ILE A 163 -9.39 0.14 -13.27
CA ILE A 163 -7.96 0.41 -13.16
C ILE A 163 -7.24 -0.89 -12.82
N THR A 164 -6.11 -1.14 -13.44
CA THR A 164 -5.28 -2.34 -13.20
C THR A 164 -3.96 -1.94 -12.58
N GLU A 165 -3.69 -2.48 -11.40
CA GLU A 165 -2.37 -2.52 -10.78
C GLU A 165 -1.84 -3.95 -10.79
N VAL A 166 -0.54 -4.14 -11.06
CA VAL A 166 0.11 -5.44 -10.93
C VAL A 166 1.10 -5.35 -9.77
N SER A 167 0.96 -6.25 -8.80
CA SER A 167 1.83 -6.34 -7.62
C SER A 167 2.78 -7.53 -7.71
N MET A 168 4.07 -7.25 -7.49
CA MET A 168 5.16 -8.22 -7.40
C MET A 168 6.06 -7.95 -6.18
N ASP A 169 5.55 -7.25 -5.17
CA ASP A 169 6.35 -6.81 -4.03
C ASP A 169 6.47 -7.85 -2.90
N GLU A 170 5.57 -8.82 -2.81
CA GLU A 170 5.60 -9.88 -1.78
C GLU A 170 6.58 -11.02 -2.12
N VAL A 171 7.84 -10.66 -2.45
CA VAL A 171 8.91 -11.62 -2.79
C VAL A 171 10.18 -11.34 -1.99
N ALA A 172 11.13 -12.29 -1.99
CA ALA A 172 12.36 -12.17 -1.21
C ALA A 172 13.33 -11.13 -1.78
N ASN A 173 13.45 -11.06 -3.12
CA ASN A 173 14.45 -10.23 -3.79
C ASN A 173 13.80 -9.06 -4.54
N ALA A 174 14.46 -7.90 -4.52
CA ALA A 174 14.05 -6.75 -5.33
C ALA A 174 14.20 -7.07 -6.82
N GLN A 175 13.27 -6.56 -7.64
CA GLN A 175 13.40 -6.60 -9.08
C GLN A 175 14.48 -5.61 -9.55
N THR A 176 15.27 -6.04 -10.54
CA THR A 176 16.18 -5.15 -11.24
C THR A 176 15.44 -4.29 -12.27
N PRO A 177 16.05 -3.18 -12.75
CA PRO A 177 15.46 -2.41 -13.84
C PRO A 177 15.19 -3.24 -15.11
N ALA A 178 16.02 -4.24 -15.40
CA ALA A 178 15.80 -5.18 -16.51
C ALA A 178 14.58 -6.05 -16.26
N ASP A 179 14.38 -6.56 -15.04
CA ASP A 179 13.20 -7.34 -14.68
C ASP A 179 11.93 -6.50 -14.90
N LEU A 180 11.88 -5.28 -14.35
CA LEU A 180 10.74 -4.38 -14.50
C LEU A 180 10.44 -4.05 -15.97
N TYR A 181 11.48 -3.79 -16.77
CA TYR A 181 11.33 -3.51 -18.20
C TYR A 181 10.65 -4.66 -18.93
N PHE A 182 11.15 -5.89 -18.76
CA PHE A 182 10.59 -7.05 -19.44
C PHE A 182 9.23 -7.47 -18.91
N ILE A 183 8.97 -7.31 -17.61
CA ILE A 183 7.64 -7.51 -17.03
C ILE A 183 6.61 -6.60 -17.70
N LEU A 184 6.87 -5.31 -17.73
CA LEU A 184 5.95 -4.34 -18.35
C LEU A 184 5.78 -4.57 -19.85
N LYS A 185 6.86 -4.86 -20.57
CA LYS A 185 6.84 -5.14 -22.00
C LYS A 185 6.00 -6.39 -22.34
N GLU A 186 6.12 -7.46 -21.55
CA GLU A 186 5.33 -8.67 -21.76
C GLU A 186 3.87 -8.49 -21.34
N LEU A 187 3.57 -7.77 -20.26
CA LEU A 187 2.20 -7.39 -19.90
C LEU A 187 1.53 -6.61 -21.02
N ALA A 188 2.23 -5.62 -21.61
CA ALA A 188 1.75 -4.87 -22.76
C ALA A 188 1.48 -5.78 -23.96
N ARG A 189 2.40 -6.70 -24.27
CA ARG A 189 2.25 -7.67 -25.36
C ARG A 189 1.02 -8.59 -25.19
N LEU A 190 0.71 -8.94 -23.94
CA LEU A 190 -0.46 -9.74 -23.58
C LEU A 190 -1.75 -8.91 -23.48
N GLY A 191 -1.69 -7.62 -23.76
CA GLY A 191 -2.84 -6.72 -23.80
C GLY A 191 -3.32 -6.25 -22.44
N VAL A 192 -2.48 -6.32 -21.39
CA VAL A 192 -2.81 -5.82 -20.05
C VAL A 192 -2.47 -4.33 -19.95
N PRO A 193 -3.45 -3.42 -19.86
CA PRO A 193 -3.22 -1.97 -19.75
C PRO A 193 -2.88 -1.58 -18.30
N VAL A 194 -1.64 -1.86 -17.90
CA VAL A 194 -1.18 -1.60 -16.52
C VAL A 194 -1.22 -0.10 -16.22
N SER A 195 -1.94 0.29 -15.19
CA SER A 195 -2.05 1.69 -14.70
C SER A 195 -1.14 1.98 -13.50
N ALA A 196 -0.78 0.94 -12.75
CA ALA A 196 0.21 0.99 -11.68
C ALA A 196 0.96 -0.33 -11.59
N ILE A 197 2.25 -0.26 -11.27
CA ILE A 197 3.12 -1.42 -11.06
C ILE A 197 3.83 -1.30 -9.71
N ALA A 198 3.76 -2.33 -8.90
CA ALA A 198 4.40 -2.40 -7.59
C ALA A 198 5.56 -3.41 -7.60
N PRO A 199 6.79 -2.99 -7.90
CA PRO A 199 7.97 -3.82 -7.74
C PRO A 199 8.41 -3.86 -6.29
N LYS A 200 9.19 -4.90 -5.94
CA LYS A 200 9.92 -4.98 -4.68
C LYS A 200 11.14 -4.06 -4.70
N PHE A 201 11.28 -3.24 -3.70
CA PHE A 201 12.49 -2.47 -3.42
C PHE A 201 13.36 -3.18 -2.39
N THR A 202 14.66 -2.84 -2.36
CA THR A 202 15.55 -3.26 -1.28
C THR A 202 15.17 -2.61 0.05
N GLY A 203 15.62 -3.22 1.15
CA GLY A 203 15.29 -2.78 2.49
C GLY A 203 13.97 -3.35 3.01
N ARG A 204 13.51 -2.86 4.15
CA ARG A 204 12.33 -3.35 4.85
C ARG A 204 11.25 -2.29 4.92
N PHE A 205 10.09 -2.60 4.37
CA PHE A 205 8.88 -1.79 4.40
C PHE A 205 7.92 -2.32 5.48
N ASN A 206 8.38 -2.29 6.73
CA ASN A 206 7.57 -2.79 7.84
C ASN A 206 6.31 -1.94 8.03
N LYS A 207 5.22 -2.60 8.45
CA LYS A 207 3.91 -1.95 8.61
C LYS A 207 3.94 -0.92 9.75
N GLY A 208 3.42 0.28 9.47
CA GLY A 208 3.19 1.34 10.45
C GLY A 208 4.43 2.04 11.01
N VAL A 209 5.63 1.78 10.47
CA VAL A 209 6.90 2.37 10.91
C VAL A 209 7.76 2.76 9.72
N ASP A 210 8.84 3.51 9.97
CA ASP A 210 9.70 4.02 8.91
C ASP A 210 10.47 2.90 8.18
N TYR A 211 11.02 3.25 7.02
CA TYR A 211 11.86 2.39 6.22
C TYR A 211 13.16 2.02 6.96
N VAL A 212 13.59 0.77 6.78
CA VAL A 212 14.86 0.28 7.32
C VAL A 212 15.71 -0.22 6.15
N GLY A 213 16.73 0.55 5.79
CA GLY A 213 17.63 0.24 4.68
C GLY A 213 18.49 1.43 4.27
N ASP A 214 19.20 1.27 3.16
CA ASP A 214 20.03 2.33 2.56
C ASP A 214 19.15 3.23 1.68
N ILE A 215 18.93 4.47 2.13
CA ILE A 215 18.11 5.46 1.42
C ILE A 215 18.73 5.82 0.05
N GLY A 216 20.04 5.91 -0.06
CA GLY A 216 20.72 6.19 -1.32
C GLY A 216 20.56 5.06 -2.35
N ARG A 217 20.50 3.81 -1.87
CA ARG A 217 20.18 2.67 -2.73
C ARG A 217 18.71 2.70 -3.17
N PHE A 218 17.79 2.96 -2.26
CA PHE A 218 16.37 3.14 -2.60
C PHE A 218 16.18 4.26 -3.62
N GLU A 219 16.88 5.39 -3.46
CA GLU A 219 16.83 6.50 -4.40
C GLU A 219 17.22 6.09 -5.81
N ARG A 220 18.32 5.35 -5.97
CA ARG A 220 18.74 4.84 -7.29
C ARG A 220 17.72 3.88 -7.88
N GLU A 221 17.25 2.91 -7.10
CA GLU A 221 16.23 1.95 -7.55
C GLU A 221 14.92 2.64 -7.96
N PHE A 222 14.50 3.65 -7.20
CA PHE A 222 13.30 4.42 -7.51
C PHE A 222 13.46 5.23 -8.81
N GLU A 223 14.60 5.91 -8.97
CA GLU A 223 14.92 6.67 -10.18
C GLU A 223 14.99 5.78 -11.41
N GLU A 224 15.72 4.68 -11.35
CA GLU A 224 15.82 3.70 -12.44
C GLU A 224 14.46 3.13 -12.84
N ASN A 225 13.60 2.81 -11.87
CA ASN A 225 12.25 2.33 -12.14
C ASN A 225 11.38 3.39 -12.85
N LEU A 226 11.51 4.67 -12.49
CA LEU A 226 10.82 5.75 -13.22
C LEU A 226 11.29 5.86 -14.67
N LEU A 227 12.61 5.75 -14.91
CA LEU A 227 13.17 5.76 -16.26
C LEU A 227 12.71 4.57 -17.09
N VAL A 228 12.67 3.37 -16.50
CA VAL A 228 12.12 2.16 -17.13
C VAL A 228 10.65 2.36 -17.53
N ILE A 229 9.80 2.82 -16.62
CA ILE A 229 8.39 3.08 -16.89
C ILE A 229 8.24 4.04 -18.06
N LYS A 230 8.97 5.16 -18.04
CA LYS A 230 8.92 6.17 -19.11
C LYS A 230 9.32 5.59 -20.48
N GLN A 231 10.32 4.72 -20.50
CA GLN A 231 10.78 4.07 -21.75
C GLN A 231 9.75 3.06 -22.25
N VAL A 232 9.24 2.17 -21.39
CA VAL A 232 8.28 1.14 -21.80
C VAL A 232 6.96 1.75 -22.26
N VAL A 233 6.46 2.78 -21.58
CA VAL A 233 5.25 3.51 -22.03
C VAL A 233 5.43 4.05 -23.45
N LYS A 234 6.60 4.61 -23.78
CA LYS A 234 6.89 5.12 -25.11
C LYS A 234 6.94 4.03 -26.18
N GLU A 235 7.43 2.84 -25.84
CA GLU A 235 7.65 1.73 -26.80
C GLU A 235 6.46 0.81 -26.97
N SER A 236 5.68 0.57 -25.92
CA SER A 236 4.73 -0.55 -25.87
C SER A 236 3.26 -0.14 -25.90
N GLY A 237 2.95 1.17 -25.89
CA GLY A 237 1.59 1.66 -25.87
C GLY A 237 0.84 1.45 -24.54
N LEU A 238 1.55 1.17 -23.45
CA LEU A 238 0.96 1.22 -22.11
C LEU A 238 0.43 2.62 -21.81
N PRO A 239 -0.54 2.75 -20.88
CA PRO A 239 -1.12 4.04 -20.53
C PRO A 239 -0.05 5.06 -20.15
N SER A 240 -0.13 6.28 -20.69
CA SER A 240 0.82 7.36 -20.40
C SER A 240 0.81 7.79 -18.93
N TYR A 241 -0.25 7.44 -18.21
CA TYR A 241 -0.42 7.68 -16.78
C TYR A 241 0.01 6.50 -15.90
N LEU A 242 0.72 5.50 -16.44
CA LEU A 242 1.28 4.39 -15.66
C LEU A 242 2.16 4.93 -14.52
N LYS A 243 1.86 4.50 -13.30
CA LYS A 243 2.50 4.95 -12.07
C LYS A 243 3.37 3.87 -11.45
N LEU A 244 4.47 4.30 -10.87
CA LEU A 244 5.18 3.47 -9.90
C LEU A 244 4.37 3.41 -8.61
N SER A 245 4.12 2.21 -8.11
CA SER A 245 3.39 1.97 -6.87
C SER A 245 4.34 1.55 -5.76
N ILE A 246 4.16 2.13 -4.57
CA ILE A 246 4.89 1.77 -3.36
C ILE A 246 3.90 1.16 -2.37
N HIS A 247 4.01 -0.14 -2.16
CA HIS A 247 3.22 -0.85 -1.16
C HIS A 247 3.80 -0.66 0.24
N SER A 248 2.93 -0.77 1.26
CA SER A 248 3.30 -0.43 2.65
C SER A 248 3.98 0.94 2.76
N GLY A 249 3.52 1.90 1.96
CA GLY A 249 4.11 3.25 1.85
C GLY A 249 3.80 4.16 3.03
N SER A 250 2.89 3.75 3.95
CA SER A 250 2.61 4.53 5.15
C SER A 250 3.82 4.67 6.04
N ASP A 251 3.99 5.87 6.59
CA ASP A 251 5.00 6.21 7.59
C ASP A 251 6.46 5.98 7.15
N LYS A 252 6.73 5.96 5.84
CA LYS A 252 8.08 5.89 5.29
C LYS A 252 8.69 7.30 5.16
N PHE A 253 8.66 8.02 6.29
CA PHE A 253 8.98 9.44 6.33
C PHE A 253 10.38 9.77 5.83
N SER A 254 11.34 8.87 6.00
CA SER A 254 12.70 9.01 5.48
C SER A 254 12.79 8.94 3.95
N LEU A 255 11.81 8.29 3.30
CA LEU A 255 11.78 8.13 1.84
C LEU A 255 11.01 9.25 1.12
N TYR A 256 10.10 9.95 1.80
CA TYR A 256 9.23 10.94 1.16
C TYR A 256 9.97 12.08 0.47
N PRO A 257 11.06 12.65 1.04
CA PRO A 257 11.88 13.64 0.35
C PRO A 257 12.43 13.15 -0.98
N VAL A 258 12.92 11.92 -1.01
CA VAL A 258 13.46 11.28 -2.22
C VAL A 258 12.35 11.08 -3.26
N MET A 259 11.23 10.49 -2.86
CA MET A 259 10.08 10.26 -3.74
C MET A 259 9.60 11.59 -4.33
N GLY A 260 9.35 12.61 -3.48
CA GLY A 260 8.86 13.93 -3.91
C GLY A 260 9.78 14.61 -4.90
N ARG A 261 11.10 14.57 -4.67
CA ARG A 261 12.10 15.13 -5.56
C ARG A 261 12.12 14.42 -6.92
N LEU A 262 12.12 13.10 -6.94
CA LEU A 262 12.21 12.32 -8.17
C LEU A 262 10.94 12.37 -9.02
N ILE A 263 9.73 12.31 -8.41
CA ILE A 263 8.49 12.47 -9.18
C ILE A 263 8.38 13.85 -9.83
N ARG A 264 8.85 14.91 -9.16
CA ARG A 264 8.92 16.26 -9.77
C ARG A 264 9.96 16.32 -10.88
N LYS A 265 11.16 15.74 -10.69
CA LYS A 265 12.25 15.71 -11.67
C LYS A 265 11.81 15.06 -12.99
N TYR A 266 11.02 13.99 -12.91
CA TYR A 266 10.64 13.20 -14.08
C TYR A 266 9.20 13.44 -14.55
N ASP A 267 8.46 14.36 -13.93
CA ASP A 267 7.03 14.59 -14.16
C ASP A 267 6.27 13.26 -14.13
N ALA A 268 6.51 12.48 -13.08
CA ALA A 268 6.01 11.11 -12.94
C ALA A 268 4.86 11.03 -11.93
N GLY A 269 3.94 10.10 -12.17
CA GLY A 269 2.90 9.76 -11.20
C GLY A 269 3.40 8.77 -10.15
N LEU A 270 2.82 8.85 -8.95
CA LEU A 270 3.06 7.93 -7.85
C LEU A 270 1.73 7.36 -7.35
N HIS A 271 1.67 6.04 -7.16
CA HIS A 271 0.65 5.41 -6.33
C HIS A 271 1.27 5.02 -4.99
N LEU A 272 0.90 5.72 -3.92
CA LEU A 272 1.30 5.35 -2.57
C LEU A 272 0.18 4.50 -1.96
N LYS A 273 0.38 3.19 -1.88
CA LYS A 273 -0.62 2.27 -1.35
C LYS A 273 -0.61 2.26 0.17
N THR A 274 -1.80 2.27 0.77
CA THR A 274 -2.00 2.35 2.22
C THR A 274 -1.39 3.61 2.83
N ALA A 275 -1.56 4.76 2.19
CA ALA A 275 -1.15 6.04 2.78
C ALA A 275 -1.94 6.32 4.06
N GLY A 276 -1.25 6.83 5.06
CA GLY A 276 -1.80 7.02 6.40
C GLY A 276 -1.93 5.69 7.17
N THR A 277 -2.03 5.81 8.46
CA THR A 277 -2.22 4.68 9.38
C THR A 277 -3.55 4.83 10.12
N THR A 278 -4.65 4.92 9.35
CA THR A 278 -6.00 5.23 9.86
C THR A 278 -6.36 4.49 11.14
N TRP A 279 -6.14 3.17 11.17
CA TRP A 279 -6.39 2.35 12.35
C TRP A 279 -5.60 2.82 13.60
N LEU A 280 -4.34 3.19 13.45
CA LEU A 280 -3.53 3.66 14.57
C LEU A 280 -3.90 5.09 14.99
N GLU A 281 -4.38 5.89 14.05
CA GLU A 281 -4.90 7.22 14.35
C GLU A 281 -6.28 7.15 15.04
N GLU A 282 -7.10 6.13 14.74
CA GLU A 282 -8.31 5.82 15.51
C GLU A 282 -7.96 5.52 16.96
N LEU A 283 -7.01 4.64 17.22
CA LEU A 283 -6.53 4.37 18.59
C LEU A 283 -5.93 5.60 19.26
N THR A 284 -5.15 6.40 18.53
CA THR A 284 -4.58 7.65 19.05
C THR A 284 -5.69 8.62 19.45
N GLY A 285 -6.71 8.78 18.61
CA GLY A 285 -7.87 9.62 18.89
C GLY A 285 -8.67 9.16 20.10
N LEU A 286 -8.92 7.84 20.21
CA LEU A 286 -9.59 7.26 21.36
C LEU A 286 -8.79 7.45 22.66
N ALA A 287 -7.48 7.24 22.60
CA ALA A 287 -6.61 7.49 23.77
C ALA A 287 -6.66 8.95 24.21
N LEU A 288 -6.61 9.90 23.26
CA LEU A 288 -6.69 11.35 23.57
C LEU A 288 -8.05 11.77 24.09
N ALA A 289 -9.13 11.09 23.73
CA ALA A 289 -10.45 11.34 24.27
C ALA A 289 -10.56 11.05 25.78
N GLY A 290 -9.72 10.15 26.29
CA GLY A 290 -9.71 9.80 27.72
C GLY A 290 -10.87 8.92 28.15
N GLY A 291 -11.06 8.78 29.46
CA GLY A 291 -12.18 8.00 30.03
C GLY A 291 -12.28 6.59 29.44
N ASP A 292 -13.49 6.13 29.16
CA ASP A 292 -13.76 4.78 28.66
C ASP A 292 -13.12 4.52 27.28
N ALA A 293 -12.91 5.55 26.48
CA ALA A 293 -12.25 5.42 25.18
C ALA A 293 -10.74 5.10 25.32
N LEU A 294 -10.06 5.72 26.30
CA LEU A 294 -8.68 5.37 26.64
C LEU A 294 -8.61 3.95 27.21
N GLU A 295 -9.53 3.58 28.08
CA GLU A 295 -9.56 2.22 28.64
C GLU A 295 -9.83 1.17 27.55
N MET A 296 -10.65 1.48 26.53
CA MET A 296 -10.80 0.63 25.35
C MET A 296 -9.48 0.43 24.61
N ALA A 297 -8.71 1.51 24.37
CA ALA A 297 -7.41 1.43 23.69
C ALA A 297 -6.39 0.59 24.50
N LYS A 298 -6.35 0.77 25.84
CA LYS A 298 -5.52 -0.03 26.74
C LYS A 298 -5.91 -1.51 26.72
N ASN A 299 -7.22 -1.82 26.77
CA ASN A 299 -7.73 -3.19 26.74
C ASN A 299 -7.39 -3.90 25.43
N ILE A 300 -7.40 -3.19 24.29
CA ILE A 300 -6.93 -3.72 23.01
C ILE A 300 -5.47 -4.11 23.13
N TYR A 301 -4.62 -3.26 23.69
CA TYR A 301 -3.21 -3.58 23.89
C TYR A 301 -3.00 -4.77 24.83
N PHE A 302 -3.69 -4.85 25.96
CA PHE A 302 -3.58 -5.97 26.91
C PHE A 302 -3.92 -7.30 26.27
N LYS A 303 -5.05 -7.37 25.56
CA LYS A 303 -5.42 -8.57 24.80
C LYS A 303 -4.44 -8.89 23.68
N SER A 304 -3.78 -7.88 23.13
CA SER A 304 -2.77 -8.08 22.09
C SER A 304 -1.50 -8.72 22.64
N LEU A 305 -1.12 -8.42 23.88
CA LEU A 305 -0.01 -9.10 24.56
C LEU A 305 -0.33 -10.58 24.84
N ASP A 306 -1.56 -10.86 25.26
CA ASP A 306 -2.01 -12.24 25.54
C ASP A 306 -2.05 -13.10 24.27
N ARG A 307 -2.35 -12.49 23.13
CA ARG A 307 -2.49 -13.16 21.82
C ARG A 307 -1.36 -12.80 20.85
N PHE A 308 -0.19 -12.46 21.38
CA PHE A 308 0.95 -11.95 20.60
C PHE A 308 1.27 -12.82 19.38
N ASP A 309 1.50 -14.13 19.60
CA ASP A 309 1.92 -15.04 18.54
C ASP A 309 0.83 -15.22 17.46
N GLU A 310 -0.44 -15.27 17.85
CA GLU A 310 -1.58 -15.33 16.94
C GLU A 310 -1.65 -14.11 16.03
N LEU A 311 -1.47 -12.90 16.61
CA LEU A 311 -1.59 -11.64 15.88
C LEU A 311 -0.39 -11.35 14.98
N THR A 312 0.82 -11.78 15.38
CA THR A 312 2.06 -11.45 14.68
C THR A 312 2.45 -12.47 13.62
N SER A 313 2.10 -13.76 13.79
CA SER A 313 2.52 -14.81 12.87
C SER A 313 2.14 -14.58 11.41
N PRO A 314 0.99 -13.99 11.03
CA PRO A 314 0.66 -13.70 9.64
C PRO A 314 1.49 -12.55 9.03
N TYR A 315 2.27 -11.83 9.85
CA TYR A 315 2.99 -10.61 9.46
C TYR A 315 4.49 -10.66 9.70
N VAL A 316 5.07 -11.83 9.99
CA VAL A 316 6.51 -11.98 10.35
C VAL A 316 7.48 -11.38 9.33
N THR A 317 7.10 -11.32 8.06
CA THR A 317 7.92 -10.76 6.98
C THR A 317 7.88 -9.21 6.94
N VAL A 318 6.86 -8.58 7.54
CA VAL A 318 6.58 -7.14 7.44
C VAL A 318 6.43 -6.44 8.78
N ILE A 319 6.83 -7.08 9.86
CA ILE A 319 6.97 -6.51 11.21
C ILE A 319 8.31 -6.90 11.83
N ASN A 320 8.73 -6.17 12.86
CA ASN A 320 9.92 -6.50 13.65
C ASN A 320 9.69 -6.07 15.09
N ILE A 321 9.05 -6.94 15.87
CA ILE A 321 8.66 -6.66 17.25
C ILE A 321 9.57 -7.46 18.20
N ASP A 322 10.33 -6.74 19.02
CA ASP A 322 11.00 -7.33 20.17
C ASP A 322 10.02 -7.32 21.36
N ARG A 323 9.60 -8.52 21.80
CA ARG A 323 8.65 -8.67 22.89
C ARG A 323 9.17 -8.11 24.22
N GLY A 324 10.51 -8.13 24.41
CA GLY A 324 11.15 -7.58 25.60
C GLY A 324 11.13 -6.05 25.67
N GLN A 325 10.83 -5.38 24.56
CA GLN A 325 10.72 -3.91 24.48
C GLN A 325 9.27 -3.41 24.55
N LEU A 326 8.31 -4.33 24.69
CA LEU A 326 6.90 -3.95 24.85
C LEU A 326 6.66 -3.46 26.30
N PRO A 327 5.95 -2.34 26.50
CA PRO A 327 5.61 -1.86 27.83
C PRO A 327 4.78 -2.89 28.60
N PRO A 328 5.09 -3.18 29.87
CA PRO A 328 4.31 -4.12 30.65
C PRO A 328 2.89 -3.59 30.94
N VAL A 329 1.95 -4.53 31.13
CA VAL A 329 0.52 -4.21 31.36
C VAL A 329 0.35 -3.22 32.52
N GLN A 330 1.09 -3.41 33.63
CA GLN A 330 1.01 -2.56 34.84
C GLN A 330 1.43 -1.12 34.56
N GLU A 331 2.39 -0.92 33.67
CA GLU A 331 2.83 0.40 33.25
C GLU A 331 1.76 1.08 32.41
N VAL A 332 1.28 0.40 31.34
CA VAL A 332 0.28 0.96 30.44
C VAL A 332 -1.05 1.21 31.14
N ALA A 333 -1.43 0.39 32.13
CA ALA A 333 -2.61 0.62 32.94
C ALA A 333 -2.62 1.98 33.62
N GLY A 334 -1.43 2.42 34.08
CA GLY A 334 -1.23 3.74 34.71
C GLY A 334 -1.09 4.92 33.74
N TRP A 335 -1.01 4.67 32.43
CA TRP A 335 -0.79 5.75 31.48
C TRP A 335 -1.98 6.71 31.36
N THR A 336 -1.66 7.99 31.27
CA THR A 336 -2.59 9.04 30.87
C THR A 336 -2.86 8.97 29.37
N SER A 337 -3.90 9.67 28.91
CA SER A 337 -4.23 9.86 27.51
C SER A 337 -3.01 10.26 26.66
N ARG A 338 -2.23 11.22 27.17
CA ARG A 338 -1.05 11.74 26.48
C ARG A 338 0.06 10.70 26.39
N GLN A 339 0.35 9.98 27.47
CA GLN A 339 1.40 8.95 27.48
C GLN A 339 1.09 7.83 26.49
N PHE A 340 -0.15 7.35 26.44
CA PHE A 340 -0.55 6.34 25.47
C PHE A 340 -0.42 6.86 24.01
N ALA A 341 -0.94 8.05 23.74
CA ALA A 341 -0.86 8.66 22.41
C ALA A 341 0.58 8.93 21.97
N ASP A 342 1.45 9.41 22.87
CA ASP A 342 2.86 9.68 22.58
C ASP A 342 3.66 8.40 22.32
N ALA A 343 3.37 7.32 23.05
CA ALA A 343 3.99 6.01 22.80
C ALA A 343 3.56 5.41 21.45
N LEU A 344 2.32 5.64 21.04
CA LEU A 344 1.74 5.10 19.79
C LEU A 344 2.09 5.92 18.56
N ARG A 345 2.06 7.27 18.66
CA ARG A 345 2.25 8.15 17.51
C ARG A 345 3.67 8.01 16.96
N HIS A 346 3.78 7.80 15.65
CA HIS A 346 5.08 7.67 14.99
C HIS A 346 5.81 9.02 14.94
N ASP A 347 6.45 9.35 16.00
CA ASP A 347 7.33 10.53 16.13
C ASP A 347 8.67 10.09 16.74
N GLN A 348 9.66 9.85 15.89
CA GLN A 348 10.99 9.40 16.32
C GLN A 348 11.75 10.44 17.16
N SER A 349 11.32 11.69 17.16
CA SER A 349 11.89 12.73 18.03
C SER A 349 11.32 12.69 19.46
N ASN A 350 10.17 12.05 19.65
CA ASN A 350 9.54 11.88 20.95
C ASN A 350 10.16 10.67 21.68
N ARG A 351 10.76 10.90 22.84
CA ARG A 351 11.38 9.84 23.66
C ARG A 351 10.39 8.78 24.16
N SER A 352 9.11 9.11 24.23
CA SER A 352 8.06 8.17 24.64
C SER A 352 7.62 7.24 23.51
N TYR A 353 7.97 7.54 22.24
CA TYR A 353 7.61 6.70 21.11
C TYR A 353 8.21 5.29 21.23
N ASN A 354 7.36 4.27 21.11
CA ASN A 354 7.79 2.88 21.15
C ASN A 354 7.40 2.17 19.86
N VAL A 355 8.42 1.85 19.06
CA VAL A 355 8.25 1.22 17.75
C VAL A 355 7.61 -0.18 17.84
N HIS A 356 7.88 -0.92 18.92
CA HIS A 356 7.34 -2.27 19.14
C HIS A 356 5.88 -2.22 19.56
N PHE A 357 5.53 -1.29 20.46
CA PHE A 357 4.15 -0.99 20.84
C PHE A 357 3.30 -0.61 19.63
N ARG A 358 3.80 0.31 18.79
CA ARG A 358 3.12 0.72 17.58
C ARG A 358 2.91 -0.43 16.60
N GLN A 359 3.93 -1.25 16.35
CA GLN A 359 3.81 -2.39 15.42
C GLN A 359 2.86 -3.47 15.94
N LEU A 360 2.87 -3.77 17.25
CA LEU A 360 1.91 -4.69 17.84
C LEU A 360 0.49 -4.18 17.66
N LEU A 361 0.22 -2.92 18.02
CA LEU A 361 -1.09 -2.33 17.81
C LEU A 361 -1.49 -2.24 16.33
N HIS A 362 -0.53 -2.07 15.42
CA HIS A 362 -0.85 -2.09 13.98
C HIS A 362 -1.51 -3.39 13.52
N VAL A 363 -1.08 -4.54 14.04
CA VAL A 363 -1.66 -5.86 13.71
C VAL A 363 -2.84 -6.25 14.60
N SER A 364 -3.17 -5.43 15.59
CA SER A 364 -4.19 -5.73 16.62
C SER A 364 -5.61 -5.28 16.26
N TYR A 365 -5.86 -4.79 15.06
CA TYR A 365 -7.21 -4.37 14.63
C TYR A 365 -8.25 -5.51 14.71
N ARG A 366 -7.81 -6.77 14.65
CA ARG A 366 -8.66 -7.93 14.89
C ARG A 366 -9.27 -7.92 16.29
N ILE A 367 -8.50 -7.54 17.31
CA ILE A 367 -9.01 -7.40 18.69
C ILE A 367 -10.12 -6.34 18.74
N ALA A 368 -9.93 -5.20 18.09
CA ALA A 368 -10.95 -4.16 18.02
C ALA A 368 -12.21 -4.63 17.26
N ALA A 369 -12.05 -5.43 16.20
CA ALA A 369 -13.17 -6.03 15.47
C ALA A 369 -14.01 -6.95 16.37
N GLU A 370 -13.37 -7.69 17.27
CA GLU A 370 -14.05 -8.55 18.25
C GLU A 370 -14.89 -7.76 19.29
N TYR A 371 -14.50 -6.51 19.59
CA TYR A 371 -15.35 -5.61 20.39
C TYR A 371 -16.57 -5.08 19.61
N SER A 372 -16.56 -5.23 18.27
CA SER A 372 -17.73 -4.96 17.42
C SER A 372 -18.38 -3.58 17.68
N ASN A 373 -19.66 -3.56 17.99
CA ASN A 373 -20.42 -2.33 18.18
C ASN A 373 -19.90 -1.44 19.32
N ILE A 374 -19.25 -2.01 20.33
CA ILE A 374 -18.68 -1.23 21.44
C ILE A 374 -17.54 -0.34 20.91
N PHE A 375 -16.64 -0.92 20.11
CA PHE A 375 -15.56 -0.15 19.49
C PHE A 375 -16.09 0.93 18.54
N ILE A 376 -17.06 0.58 17.69
CA ILE A 376 -17.73 1.53 16.78
C ILE A 376 -18.42 2.66 17.57
N HIS A 377 -19.05 2.35 18.70
CA HIS A 377 -19.66 3.38 19.55
C HIS A 377 -18.62 4.39 20.03
N HIS A 378 -17.46 3.94 20.52
CA HIS A 378 -16.38 4.84 20.94
C HIS A 378 -15.85 5.70 19.78
N LEU A 379 -15.68 5.13 18.57
CA LEU A 379 -15.29 5.90 17.39
C LEU A 379 -16.30 7.01 17.06
N MET A 380 -17.59 6.69 17.09
CA MET A 380 -18.66 7.62 16.76
C MET A 380 -18.84 8.71 17.81
N ALA A 381 -18.72 8.35 19.10
CA ALA A 381 -18.78 9.31 20.21
C ALA A 381 -17.62 10.32 20.18
N ASN A 382 -16.48 9.95 19.58
CA ASN A 382 -15.27 10.78 19.51
C ASN A 382 -14.91 11.15 18.05
N LYS A 383 -15.90 11.15 17.14
CA LYS A 383 -15.73 11.30 15.69
C LYS A 383 -14.84 12.49 15.30
N GLU A 384 -15.01 13.64 15.93
CA GLU A 384 -14.27 14.87 15.59
C GLU A 384 -12.77 14.72 15.92
N LEU A 385 -12.47 14.27 17.15
CA LEU A 385 -11.09 14.11 17.60
C LEU A 385 -10.35 13.01 16.82
N VAL A 386 -11.00 11.87 16.60
CA VAL A 386 -10.47 10.78 15.78
C VAL A 386 -10.25 11.24 14.35
N GLY A 387 -11.25 11.89 13.74
CA GLY A 387 -11.15 12.42 12.38
C GLY A 387 -10.06 13.47 12.22
N GLN A 388 -9.80 14.29 13.24
CA GLN A 388 -8.66 15.20 13.25
C GLN A 388 -7.33 14.43 13.16
N GLN A 389 -7.11 13.40 13.98
CA GLN A 389 -5.88 12.60 13.94
C GLN A 389 -5.67 11.96 12.56
N VAL A 390 -6.74 11.39 11.98
CA VAL A 390 -6.70 10.79 10.64
C VAL A 390 -6.36 11.82 9.57
N SER A 391 -7.00 12.99 9.58
CA SER A 391 -6.77 14.04 8.60
C SER A 391 -5.35 14.62 8.71
N GLU A 392 -4.87 14.92 9.92
CA GLU A 392 -3.51 15.38 10.18
C GLU A 392 -2.45 14.34 9.76
N ASN A 393 -2.68 13.06 10.07
CA ASN A 393 -1.78 12.00 9.65
C ASN A 393 -1.67 11.95 8.12
N LEU A 394 -2.79 11.90 7.41
CA LEU A 394 -2.79 11.77 5.95
C LEU A 394 -2.24 13.03 5.27
N TYR A 395 -2.67 14.23 5.71
CA TYR A 395 -2.23 15.46 5.07
C TYR A 395 -0.82 15.87 5.51
N ASP A 396 -0.62 16.18 6.81
CA ASP A 396 0.63 16.79 7.30
C ASP A 396 1.82 15.82 7.28
N ARG A 397 1.56 14.53 7.52
CA ARG A 397 2.62 13.55 7.69
C ARG A 397 2.93 12.76 6.41
N HIS A 398 1.98 12.72 5.43
CA HIS A 398 2.17 12.02 4.17
C HIS A 398 2.14 13.01 2.99
N ILE A 399 0.99 13.59 2.66
CA ILE A 399 0.80 14.38 1.44
C ILE A 399 1.75 15.56 1.39
N ARG A 400 1.78 16.37 2.45
CA ARG A 400 2.64 17.56 2.51
C ARG A 400 4.11 17.20 2.31
N ARG A 401 4.59 16.16 3.00
CA ARG A 401 6.00 15.74 2.94
C ARG A 401 6.45 15.24 1.56
N ILE A 402 5.53 14.65 0.79
CA ILE A 402 5.85 14.15 -0.55
C ILE A 402 5.74 15.26 -1.59
N PHE A 403 4.67 16.06 -1.53
CA PHE A 403 4.28 16.93 -2.64
C PHE A 403 4.54 18.42 -2.41
N GLU A 404 4.50 18.91 -1.16
CA GLU A 404 4.64 20.34 -0.86
C GLU A 404 6.05 20.72 -0.38
N ASP A 405 6.64 19.92 0.49
CA ASP A 405 7.95 20.24 1.04
C ASP A 405 9.00 20.27 -0.08
N LYS A 406 9.64 21.42 -0.26
CA LYS A 406 10.75 21.58 -1.19
C LYS A 406 12.02 21.15 -0.45
N HIS A 407 12.39 19.89 -0.61
CA HIS A 407 13.61 19.33 -0.07
C HIS A 407 14.79 19.52 -1.00
#